data_79ff2c00d6421f08e62804dabe03a2a7
#
_entry.id   79ff2c00d6421f08e62804dabe03a2a7
#
_cell.length_a   1.000
_cell.length_b   1.000
_cell.length_c   1.000
_cell.angle_alpha   90.00
_cell.angle_beta   90.00
_cell.angle_gamma   90.00
#
_symmetry.space_group_name_H-M   'P 1'
#
loop_
_entity.id
_entity.type
_entity.pdbx_description
1 polymer ?
#
loop_
_entity_poly.entity_id
_entity_poly.type
_entity_poly.pdbx_seq_one_letter_code
_entity_poly.pdbx_strand_id
1 'polypeptide(L)'
;IPVQYSSAMRPLDDWIVDRVELVGGPSSFLNGAGAVGGSLDYISKLADRYGDFMEGRVRYGSYDDSEVAFGFNQALGIGPEPKHFVRLDVSRSGGNGYVDRNSRESWNVAFSLLSDLTPDLSHTLALEYQDEQEDSPYWGTPVLNPYAGELKIDKSRRRENYNVADGRYEQRVRWLRSILEYRVSDSTRWRNTFYHYDAERDYRNLETYRYNADNSGVVRSNAFLQRHDQQLNGNRFELQHSQPLFGLASDWALGFDYSINKQTRFPSTASGPFGTVDPASFEPGHFYDLPGMRPGHRKDRSNEVRTSALFAENRLGLTDELSLVTGLRYDHLDLDVRNHRTVTASDPAHFERRWDVLTGRAGLVYQFTPHANVYLQYSTAADPPGGVLTSASFGQVRDYDLSTGDQWELGSKFDFLDGRGSATLAAYRIVRRDFSVADPNNPNLSVPVGQQTSRGIEAAASLRITPKLLAEGNFAWVDAQYDEFTENVGGVAVSRKGKTPPNVPERVGNLWLTYDFDPAWQGGVDARYVSSVYANNANTWHVPSYTVYGTFLSYRLDERTRITGRVRNLTDEVYARFVQSTPLYYVGDPRTFELSVQTRF
;
A
#
# COMPACT_ATOMS: atom_id res chain seq x y z
N ILE A 1 6.70 -11.90 -1.27
CA ILE A 1 5.74 -12.80 -0.58
C ILE A 1 4.60 -11.92 -0.15
N PRO A 2 3.40 -12.12 -0.68
CA PRO A 2 2.26 -11.30 -0.34
C PRO A 2 1.81 -11.60 1.10
N VAL A 3 1.83 -10.59 1.96
CA VAL A 3 1.07 -10.59 3.21
C VAL A 3 -0.34 -10.11 2.86
N GLN A 4 -1.08 -10.98 2.20
CA GLN A 4 -2.44 -10.68 1.78
C GLN A 4 -3.39 -10.75 2.97
N TYR A 5 -4.46 -9.95 2.92
CA TYR A 5 -5.56 -9.99 3.88
C TYR A 5 -5.13 -9.70 5.32
N SER A 6 -4.20 -8.74 5.48
CA SER A 6 -3.74 -8.32 6.80
C SER A 6 -4.67 -7.26 7.39
N SER A 7 -5.15 -7.48 8.60
CA SER A 7 -5.78 -6.45 9.43
C SER A 7 -4.75 -5.63 10.21
N ALA A 8 -3.54 -6.14 10.35
CA ALA A 8 -2.38 -5.46 10.92
C ALA A 8 -1.33 -5.34 9.82
N MET A 9 -1.31 -4.20 9.14
CA MET A 9 -0.38 -3.96 8.05
C MET A 9 1.00 -3.59 8.61
N ARG A 10 2.04 -3.99 7.88
CA ARG A 10 3.41 -3.62 8.18
C ARG A 10 3.56 -2.08 8.16
N PRO A 11 4.09 -1.44 9.22
CA PRO A 11 4.44 -0.03 9.19
C PRO A 11 5.44 0.27 8.06
N LEU A 12 5.28 1.43 7.42
CA LEU A 12 6.19 1.83 6.35
C LEU A 12 7.40 2.53 6.95
N ASP A 13 8.57 1.95 6.75
CA ASP A 13 9.86 2.52 7.12
C ASP A 13 10.81 2.42 5.92
N ASP A 14 11.33 3.56 5.45
CA ASP A 14 12.19 3.63 4.28
C ASP A 14 13.65 3.19 4.57
N TRP A 15 14.04 3.11 5.86
CA TRP A 15 15.39 2.69 6.22
C TRP A 15 15.63 1.19 6.03
N ILE A 16 14.65 0.35 6.40
CA ILE A 16 14.76 -1.12 6.27
C ILE A 16 14.33 -1.64 4.90
N VAL A 17 13.84 -0.77 4.04
CA VAL A 17 13.42 -1.09 2.66
C VAL A 17 14.53 -0.75 1.69
N ASP A 18 14.84 -1.69 0.78
CA ASP A 18 15.79 -1.49 -0.32
C ASP A 18 15.15 -0.66 -1.45
N ARG A 19 13.96 -1.09 -1.87
CA ARG A 19 13.18 -0.43 -2.92
C ARG A 19 11.69 -0.78 -2.82
N VAL A 20 10.89 0.01 -3.50
CA VAL A 20 9.45 -0.24 -3.70
C VAL A 20 9.21 -0.50 -5.17
N GLU A 21 8.53 -1.61 -5.48
CA GLU A 21 8.16 -1.99 -6.84
C GLU A 21 6.65 -1.81 -7.01
N LEU A 22 6.24 -1.12 -8.06
CA LEU A 22 4.85 -0.93 -8.44
C LEU A 22 4.56 -1.79 -9.68
N VAL A 23 3.56 -2.66 -9.55
CA VAL A 23 2.99 -3.41 -10.69
C VAL A 23 1.59 -2.86 -10.94
N GLY A 24 1.39 -2.20 -12.08
CA GLY A 24 0.09 -1.67 -12.49
C GLY A 24 -0.81 -2.78 -13.04
N GLY A 25 -2.12 -2.64 -12.85
CA GLY A 25 -3.13 -3.57 -13.35
C GLY A 25 -3.20 -4.91 -12.63
N PRO A 26 -4.02 -5.84 -13.14
CA PRO A 26 -4.22 -7.15 -12.55
C PRO A 26 -2.92 -7.96 -12.45
N SER A 27 -2.51 -8.29 -11.24
CA SER A 27 -1.26 -9.02 -10.96
C SER A 27 -1.46 -10.27 -10.09
N SER A 28 -2.70 -10.79 -9.99
CA SER A 28 -3.01 -11.99 -9.19
C SER A 28 -2.23 -13.21 -9.64
N PHE A 29 -1.89 -13.32 -10.92
CA PHE A 29 -1.07 -14.42 -11.46
C PHE A 29 0.35 -14.46 -10.86
N LEU A 30 0.89 -13.33 -10.38
CA LEU A 30 2.19 -13.24 -9.68
C LEU A 30 2.02 -13.38 -8.17
N ASN A 31 1.11 -12.59 -7.62
CA ASN A 31 1.02 -12.32 -6.19
C ASN A 31 -0.11 -13.12 -5.49
N GLY A 32 -0.92 -13.86 -6.26
CA GLY A 32 -2.12 -14.54 -5.78
C GLY A 32 -3.33 -13.60 -5.73
N ALA A 33 -4.46 -14.13 -5.27
CA ALA A 33 -5.72 -13.39 -5.20
C ALA A 33 -5.56 -12.09 -4.42
N GLY A 34 -6.19 -10.98 -4.88
CA GLY A 34 -6.16 -9.69 -4.20
C GLY A 34 -5.58 -8.50 -4.99
N ALA A 35 -4.99 -8.72 -6.16
CA ALA A 35 -4.28 -7.70 -6.91
C ALA A 35 -5.00 -7.31 -8.21
N VAL A 36 -6.25 -6.82 -8.13
CA VAL A 36 -7.07 -6.45 -9.32
C VAL A 36 -6.61 -5.13 -9.94
N GLY A 37 -6.29 -4.13 -9.14
CA GLY A 37 -5.89 -2.81 -9.63
C GLY A 37 -4.39 -2.59 -9.71
N GLY A 38 -3.60 -3.49 -9.14
CA GLY A 38 -2.14 -3.42 -9.05
C GLY A 38 -1.62 -3.85 -7.68
N SER A 39 -0.30 -3.93 -7.54
CA SER A 39 0.38 -4.24 -6.29
C SER A 39 1.55 -3.30 -6.03
N LEU A 40 1.84 -3.08 -4.76
CA LEU A 40 3.03 -2.40 -4.25
C LEU A 40 3.85 -3.42 -3.46
N ASP A 41 5.05 -3.70 -3.93
CA ASP A 41 5.95 -4.65 -3.30
C ASP A 41 7.11 -3.91 -2.61
N TYR A 42 7.19 -4.02 -1.28
CA TYR A 42 8.28 -3.47 -0.48
C TYR A 42 9.36 -4.53 -0.32
N ILE A 43 10.49 -4.29 -0.94
CA ILE A 43 11.63 -5.20 -0.91
C ILE A 43 12.54 -4.79 0.24
N SER A 44 12.67 -5.68 1.23
CA SER A 44 13.53 -5.43 2.40
C SER A 44 15.00 -5.52 2.03
N LYS A 45 15.82 -4.73 2.69
CA LYS A 45 17.28 -4.88 2.66
C LYS A 45 17.67 -6.26 3.21
N LEU A 46 18.55 -6.95 2.52
CA LEU A 46 19.11 -8.24 2.92
C LEU A 46 20.64 -8.19 2.88
N ALA A 47 21.29 -9.08 3.62
CA ALA A 47 22.73 -9.27 3.55
C ALA A 47 23.15 -9.64 2.11
N ASP A 48 24.21 -9.03 1.65
CA ASP A 48 24.77 -9.24 0.32
C ASP A 48 26.29 -9.49 0.36
N ARG A 49 26.84 -9.91 -0.79
CA ARG A 49 28.26 -10.27 -0.96
C ARG A 49 29.12 -9.09 -1.41
N TYR A 50 28.52 -7.90 -1.62
CA TYR A 50 29.15 -6.81 -2.38
C TYR A 50 29.91 -5.79 -1.52
N GLY A 51 30.36 -6.18 -0.36
CA GLY A 51 31.29 -5.41 0.43
C GLY A 51 30.80 -5.04 1.82
N ASP A 52 31.79 -4.72 2.65
CA ASP A 52 31.58 -4.27 4.01
C ASP A 52 31.31 -2.78 4.01
N PHE A 53 30.26 -2.37 4.69
CA PHE A 53 29.94 -0.97 4.91
C PHE A 53 29.13 -0.77 6.17
N MET A 54 29.19 0.46 6.68
CA MET A 54 28.28 0.98 7.69
C MET A 54 27.60 2.23 7.16
N GLU A 55 26.33 2.43 7.49
CA GLU A 55 25.59 3.61 7.09
C GLU A 55 24.74 4.14 8.24
N GLY A 56 24.54 5.44 8.27
CA GLY A 56 23.71 6.08 9.29
C GLY A 56 22.98 7.29 8.73
N ARG A 57 21.82 7.57 9.31
CA ARG A 57 21.01 8.75 9.02
C ARG A 57 20.48 9.35 10.31
N VAL A 58 20.58 10.69 10.40
CA VAL A 58 19.88 11.49 11.40
C VAL A 58 19.04 12.50 10.66
N ARG A 59 17.77 12.61 11.02
CA ARG A 59 16.81 13.54 10.44
C ARG A 59 16.07 14.27 11.56
N TYR A 60 15.82 15.57 11.36
CA TYR A 60 14.97 16.37 12.22
C TYR A 60 14.16 17.36 11.39
N GLY A 61 12.91 17.56 11.74
CA GLY A 61 11.99 18.38 10.97
C GLY A 61 10.91 19.08 11.80
N SER A 62 9.97 19.69 11.10
CA SER A 62 8.81 20.35 11.70
C SER A 62 8.00 19.38 12.54
N TYR A 63 7.36 19.88 13.60
CA TYR A 63 6.54 19.10 14.54
C TYR A 63 7.34 18.05 15.33
N ASP A 64 8.61 18.37 15.63
CA ASP A 64 9.54 17.47 16.33
C ASP A 64 9.76 16.12 15.62
N ASP A 65 9.44 16.05 14.30
CA ASP A 65 9.69 14.85 13.52
C ASP A 65 11.19 14.57 13.50
N SER A 66 11.57 13.40 14.00
CA SER A 66 12.96 13.00 14.18
C SER A 66 13.17 11.55 13.81
N GLU A 67 14.34 11.24 13.28
CA GLU A 67 14.77 9.89 12.99
C GLU A 67 16.24 9.73 13.28
N VAL A 68 16.59 8.59 13.87
CA VAL A 68 17.96 8.07 13.95
C VAL A 68 17.97 6.66 13.39
N ALA A 69 18.82 6.42 12.42
CA ALA A 69 18.91 5.14 11.75
C ALA A 69 20.37 4.74 11.55
N PHE A 70 20.63 3.43 11.68
CA PHE A 70 21.94 2.82 11.51
C PHE A 70 21.79 1.49 10.79
N GLY A 71 22.75 1.18 9.92
CA GLY A 71 22.84 -0.10 9.22
C GLY A 71 24.26 -0.50 8.93
N PHE A 72 24.49 -1.79 8.80
CA PHE A 72 25.74 -2.32 8.29
C PHE A 72 25.53 -3.60 7.50
N ASN A 73 26.44 -3.86 6.57
CA ASN A 73 26.61 -5.15 5.90
C ASN A 73 28.07 -5.57 6.09
N GLN A 74 28.31 -6.81 6.48
CA GLN A 74 29.66 -7.29 6.76
C GLN A 74 29.83 -8.75 6.40
N ALA A 75 30.95 -9.06 5.76
CA ALA A 75 31.40 -10.42 5.56
C ALA A 75 31.92 -11.00 6.88
N LEU A 76 31.53 -12.24 7.20
CA LEU A 76 31.95 -12.98 8.38
C LEU A 76 32.91 -14.09 7.97
N GLY A 77 34.07 -14.15 8.65
CA GLY A 77 35.07 -15.22 8.46
C GLY A 77 36.49 -14.69 8.28
N ILE A 78 37.45 -15.58 8.48
CA ILE A 78 38.88 -15.30 8.30
C ILE A 78 39.30 -15.98 6.99
N GLY A 79 39.64 -15.18 5.97
CA GLY A 79 40.14 -15.70 4.69
C GLY A 79 39.70 -14.83 3.50
N PRO A 80 40.27 -15.09 2.32
CA PRO A 80 39.99 -14.29 1.12
C PRO A 80 38.60 -14.51 0.51
N GLU A 81 37.90 -15.59 0.91
CA GLU A 81 36.58 -15.95 0.39
C GLU A 81 35.60 -16.17 1.56
N PRO A 82 35.00 -15.09 2.10
CA PRO A 82 33.97 -15.22 3.12
C PRO A 82 32.75 -15.94 2.58
N LYS A 83 32.16 -16.85 3.39
CA LYS A 83 30.95 -17.63 3.04
C LYS A 83 29.71 -17.16 3.76
N HIS A 84 29.84 -16.25 4.71
CA HIS A 84 28.75 -15.75 5.51
C HIS A 84 28.76 -14.22 5.48
N PHE A 85 27.58 -13.62 5.36
CA PHE A 85 27.40 -12.18 5.30
C PHE A 85 26.23 -11.83 6.21
N VAL A 86 26.44 -10.83 7.04
CA VAL A 86 25.41 -10.35 7.96
C VAL A 86 25.02 -8.92 7.64
N ARG A 87 23.75 -8.63 7.71
CA ARG A 87 23.21 -7.27 7.63
C ARG A 87 22.30 -6.99 8.82
N LEU A 88 22.42 -5.81 9.37
CA LEU A 88 21.52 -5.26 10.38
C LEU A 88 21.18 -3.82 9.99
N ASP A 89 19.89 -3.51 9.98
CA ASP A 89 19.37 -2.16 9.83
C ASP A 89 18.42 -1.87 11.01
N VAL A 90 18.59 -0.75 11.67
CA VAL A 90 17.77 -0.29 12.79
C VAL A 90 17.39 1.15 12.58
N SER A 91 16.13 1.48 12.78
CA SER A 91 15.65 2.87 12.81
C SER A 91 14.72 3.11 14.00
N ARG A 92 14.77 4.33 14.51
CA ARG A 92 13.76 4.89 15.39
C ARG A 92 13.31 6.22 14.82
N SER A 93 12.01 6.38 14.63
CA SER A 93 11.43 7.65 14.19
C SER A 93 10.28 8.02 15.10
N GLY A 94 9.99 9.32 15.21
CA GLY A 94 8.85 9.81 15.96
C GLY A 94 8.74 11.32 15.87
N GLY A 95 7.57 11.83 16.27
CA GLY A 95 7.29 13.25 16.25
C GLY A 95 5.84 13.55 16.62
N ASN A 96 5.57 14.83 16.78
CA ASN A 96 4.22 15.33 16.91
C ASN A 96 3.61 15.50 15.51
N GLY A 97 2.36 15.10 15.31
CA GLY A 97 1.64 15.43 14.08
C GLY A 97 1.38 16.95 13.98
N TYR A 98 1.03 17.43 12.78
CA TYR A 98 0.57 18.82 12.62
C TYR A 98 -0.83 19.06 13.22
N VAL A 99 -1.54 17.97 13.52
CA VAL A 99 -2.86 17.97 14.15
C VAL A 99 -2.68 17.85 15.66
N ASP A 100 -3.48 18.60 16.43
CA ASP A 100 -3.34 18.69 17.88
C ASP A 100 -3.47 17.32 18.56
N ARG A 101 -2.64 17.09 19.58
CA ARG A 101 -2.58 15.87 20.40
C ARG A 101 -2.17 14.59 19.63
N ASN A 102 -1.87 14.70 18.35
CA ASN A 102 -1.39 13.55 17.58
C ASN A 102 0.14 13.45 17.73
N SER A 103 0.63 12.28 18.11
CA SER A 103 2.07 11.97 18.11
C SER A 103 2.29 10.53 17.67
N ARG A 104 3.45 10.27 17.10
CA ARG A 104 3.83 8.96 16.59
C ARG A 104 5.24 8.59 17.03
N GLU A 105 5.45 7.32 17.35
CA GLU A 105 6.75 6.70 17.56
C GLU A 105 6.80 5.35 16.83
N SER A 106 7.94 5.04 16.21
CA SER A 106 8.16 3.79 15.50
C SER A 106 9.58 3.27 15.70
N TRP A 107 9.70 1.96 15.94
CA TRP A 107 10.95 1.21 15.96
C TRP A 107 10.94 0.15 14.88
N ASN A 108 12.02 0.07 14.11
CA ASN A 108 12.17 -0.92 13.05
C ASN A 108 13.55 -1.56 13.13
N VAL A 109 13.57 -2.88 13.02
CA VAL A 109 14.80 -3.69 13.01
C VAL A 109 14.68 -4.70 11.87
N ALA A 110 15.66 -4.75 11.00
CA ALA A 110 15.82 -5.79 9.99
C ALA A 110 17.20 -6.43 10.14
N PHE A 111 17.21 -7.75 10.30
CA PHE A 111 18.42 -8.55 10.39
C PHE A 111 18.40 -9.63 9.32
N SER A 112 19.53 -9.90 8.70
CA SER A 112 19.67 -11.06 7.82
C SER A 112 21.07 -11.65 7.87
N LEU A 113 21.13 -12.97 7.67
CA LEU A 113 22.34 -13.77 7.54
C LEU A 113 22.27 -14.55 6.22
N LEU A 114 23.14 -14.21 5.29
CA LEU A 114 23.36 -14.95 4.06
C LEU A 114 24.53 -15.90 4.25
N SER A 115 24.36 -17.16 3.89
CA SER A 115 25.37 -18.20 3.99
C SER A 115 25.51 -18.94 2.66
N ASP A 116 26.70 -18.92 2.07
CA ASP A 116 27.06 -19.75 0.92
C ASP A 116 27.48 -21.13 1.42
N LEU A 117 26.53 -22.07 1.43
CA LEU A 117 26.71 -23.44 1.93
C LEU A 117 27.61 -24.26 0.99
N THR A 118 27.41 -24.04 -0.33
CA THR A 118 28.29 -24.55 -1.40
C THR A 118 28.41 -23.46 -2.48
N PRO A 119 29.21 -23.62 -3.54
CA PRO A 119 29.26 -22.68 -4.66
C PRO A 119 27.91 -22.48 -5.36
N ASP A 120 27.00 -23.45 -5.24
CA ASP A 120 25.72 -23.47 -5.92
C ASP A 120 24.51 -23.37 -4.98
N LEU A 121 24.72 -23.48 -3.66
CA LEU A 121 23.66 -23.45 -2.65
C LEU A 121 23.89 -22.35 -1.64
N SER A 122 22.94 -21.44 -1.53
CA SER A 122 22.93 -20.40 -0.50
C SER A 122 21.67 -20.43 0.34
N HIS A 123 21.78 -19.98 1.58
CA HIS A 123 20.67 -19.82 2.51
C HIS A 123 20.68 -18.41 3.10
N THR A 124 19.54 -17.74 3.07
CA THR A 124 19.32 -16.46 3.76
C THR A 124 18.28 -16.62 4.84
N LEU A 125 18.67 -16.35 6.08
CA LEU A 125 17.74 -16.16 7.20
C LEU A 125 17.50 -14.66 7.35
N ALA A 126 16.23 -14.22 7.33
CA ALA A 126 15.85 -12.81 7.50
C ALA A 126 14.79 -12.66 8.58
N LEU A 127 14.99 -11.68 9.46
CA LEU A 127 14.13 -11.35 10.58
C LEU A 127 13.80 -9.86 10.53
N GLU A 128 12.52 -9.50 10.68
CA GLU A 128 12.09 -8.12 10.83
C GLU A 128 11.22 -7.98 12.06
N TYR A 129 11.43 -6.88 12.78
CA TYR A 129 10.61 -6.45 13.90
C TYR A 129 10.23 -5.00 13.70
N GLN A 130 8.95 -4.69 13.79
CA GLN A 130 8.43 -3.34 13.70
C GLN A 130 7.42 -3.12 14.83
N ASP A 131 7.54 -1.98 15.51
CA ASP A 131 6.65 -1.54 16.58
C ASP A 131 6.30 -0.07 16.32
N GLU A 132 5.01 0.22 16.21
CA GLU A 132 4.51 1.56 15.94
C GLU A 132 3.40 1.90 16.95
N GLN A 133 3.48 3.10 17.48
CA GLN A 133 2.45 3.68 18.32
C GLN A 133 2.09 5.07 17.80
N GLU A 134 0.79 5.37 17.78
CA GLU A 134 0.25 6.67 17.49
C GLU A 134 -0.75 7.05 18.58
N ASP A 135 -0.52 8.18 19.25
CA ASP A 135 -1.42 8.71 20.26
C ASP A 135 -2.42 9.67 19.62
N SER A 136 -3.67 9.58 20.08
CA SER A 136 -4.79 10.38 19.58
C SER A 136 -4.83 10.50 18.05
N PRO A 137 -4.92 9.37 17.30
CA PRO A 137 -4.88 9.37 15.84
C PRO A 137 -5.89 10.33 15.23
N TYR A 138 -5.48 10.97 14.14
CA TYR A 138 -6.33 11.88 13.38
C TYR A 138 -7.23 11.13 12.41
N TRP A 139 -8.56 11.18 12.64
CA TRP A 139 -9.57 10.51 11.81
C TRP A 139 -10.24 11.43 10.80
N GLY A 140 -9.72 12.61 10.56
CA GLY A 140 -10.22 13.57 9.60
C GLY A 140 -10.90 14.78 10.23
N THR A 141 -11.17 15.78 9.41
CA THR A 141 -11.89 17.01 9.73
C THR A 141 -13.33 16.92 9.23
N PRO A 142 -14.33 17.31 10.01
CA PRO A 142 -15.71 17.30 9.54
C PRO A 142 -15.96 18.31 8.41
N VAL A 143 -16.78 17.94 7.45
CA VAL A 143 -17.18 18.79 6.33
C VAL A 143 -18.24 19.80 6.76
N LEU A 144 -18.07 21.06 6.36
CA LEU A 144 -19.08 22.11 6.56
C LEU A 144 -20.35 21.84 5.74
N ASN A 145 -21.52 22.08 6.36
CA ASN A 145 -22.81 22.04 5.64
C ASN A 145 -22.97 23.25 4.69
N PRO A 146 -23.70 23.11 3.58
CA PRO A 146 -24.33 21.90 3.05
C PRO A 146 -23.34 20.99 2.29
N TYR A 147 -23.59 19.68 2.29
CA TYR A 147 -22.78 18.69 1.56
C TYR A 147 -23.16 18.61 0.08
N ALA A 148 -23.03 19.70 -0.64
CA ALA A 148 -23.35 19.79 -2.06
C ALA A 148 -22.46 20.81 -2.77
N GLY A 149 -22.20 20.58 -4.05
CA GLY A 149 -21.30 21.43 -4.84
C GLY A 149 -19.83 21.20 -4.52
N GLU A 150 -19.07 22.26 -4.28
CA GLU A 150 -17.66 22.18 -3.93
C GLU A 150 -17.45 22.07 -2.42
N LEU A 151 -16.59 21.14 -1.99
CA LEU A 151 -16.20 20.98 -0.60
C LEU A 151 -15.55 22.27 -0.08
N LYS A 152 -16.08 22.80 1.01
CA LYS A 152 -15.49 23.92 1.71
C LYS A 152 -14.52 23.43 2.78
N ILE A 153 -13.24 23.66 2.56
CA ILE A 153 -12.19 23.34 3.53
C ILE A 153 -12.14 24.44 4.58
N ASP A 154 -12.38 24.09 5.83
CA ASP A 154 -12.20 25.03 6.93
C ASP A 154 -10.72 25.18 7.29
N LYS A 155 -10.07 26.18 6.71
CA LYS A 155 -8.63 26.44 6.93
C LYS A 155 -8.32 26.81 8.38
N SER A 156 -9.31 27.34 9.12
CA SER A 156 -9.13 27.75 10.52
C SER A 156 -9.06 26.54 11.48
N ARG A 157 -9.61 25.40 11.06
CA ARG A 157 -9.71 24.16 11.85
C ARG A 157 -8.76 23.05 11.35
N ARG A 158 -7.78 23.38 10.53
CA ARG A 158 -6.88 22.40 9.93
C ARG A 158 -6.04 21.60 10.94
N ARG A 159 -5.96 22.06 12.20
CA ARG A 159 -5.22 21.41 13.28
C ARG A 159 -6.09 20.70 14.29
N GLU A 160 -7.41 20.93 14.26
CA GLU A 160 -8.31 20.36 15.25
C GLU A 160 -8.40 18.84 15.14
N ASN A 161 -8.26 18.18 16.27
CA ASN A 161 -8.43 16.75 16.42
C ASN A 161 -9.62 16.47 17.35
N TYR A 162 -10.71 15.98 16.80
CA TYR A 162 -11.94 15.72 17.58
C TYR A 162 -11.93 14.34 18.28
N ASN A 163 -10.82 13.60 18.20
CA ASN A 163 -10.66 12.35 18.93
C ASN A 163 -10.58 12.57 20.46
N VAL A 164 -10.69 11.49 21.24
CA VAL A 164 -10.46 11.51 22.69
C VAL A 164 -8.98 11.74 23.01
N ALA A 165 -8.69 12.25 24.19
CA ALA A 165 -7.33 12.60 24.62
C ALA A 165 -6.40 11.38 24.68
N ASP A 166 -6.95 10.21 25.07
CA ASP A 166 -6.25 8.94 25.19
C ASP A 166 -6.56 7.97 24.04
N GLY A 167 -6.97 8.52 22.89
CA GLY A 167 -7.05 7.76 21.64
C GLY A 167 -5.70 7.13 21.33
N ARG A 168 -5.69 5.92 20.75
CA ARG A 168 -4.46 5.17 20.52
C ARG A 168 -4.57 4.23 19.34
N TYR A 169 -3.49 4.09 18.60
CA TYR A 169 -3.27 3.06 17.61
C TYR A 169 -1.90 2.45 17.85
N GLU A 170 -1.85 1.15 18.03
CA GLU A 170 -0.60 0.40 18.20
C GLU A 170 -0.56 -0.75 17.20
N GLN A 171 0.64 -1.01 16.69
CA GLN A 171 0.87 -2.09 15.77
C GLN A 171 2.25 -2.68 15.99
N ARG A 172 2.31 -4.01 16.08
CA ARG A 172 3.56 -4.76 16.22
C ARG A 172 3.61 -5.87 15.19
N VAL A 173 4.72 -5.96 14.46
CA VAL A 173 4.93 -6.95 13.39
C VAL A 173 6.26 -7.67 13.61
N ARG A 174 6.23 -8.98 13.45
CA ARG A 174 7.39 -9.85 13.42
C ARG A 174 7.35 -10.68 12.15
N TRP A 175 8.42 -10.68 11.39
CA TRP A 175 8.49 -11.41 10.15
C TRP A 175 9.79 -12.21 10.05
N LEU A 176 9.67 -13.53 9.95
CA LEU A 176 10.75 -14.47 9.72
C LEU A 176 10.67 -14.99 8.29
N ARG A 177 11.78 -15.03 7.57
CA ARG A 177 11.93 -15.68 6.27
C ARG A 177 13.19 -16.56 6.25
N SER A 178 13.05 -17.76 5.74
CA SER A 178 14.16 -18.68 5.46
C SER A 178 14.14 -18.96 3.95
N ILE A 179 15.16 -18.48 3.25
CA ILE A 179 15.25 -18.48 1.79
C ILE A 179 16.42 -19.37 1.40
N LEU A 180 16.12 -20.45 0.70
CA LEU A 180 17.09 -21.38 0.17
C LEU A 180 17.11 -21.26 -1.35
N GLU A 181 18.30 -21.02 -1.93
CA GLU A 181 18.50 -20.86 -3.36
C GLU A 181 19.54 -21.85 -3.85
N TYR A 182 19.21 -22.61 -4.88
CA TYR A 182 20.10 -23.62 -5.45
C TYR A 182 20.19 -23.50 -6.97
N ARG A 183 21.39 -23.34 -7.45
CA ARG A 183 21.72 -23.40 -8.88
C ARG A 183 22.02 -24.85 -9.27
N VAL A 184 21.03 -25.50 -9.89
CA VAL A 184 21.17 -26.90 -10.33
C VAL A 184 22.11 -27.01 -11.54
N SER A 185 22.03 -26.01 -12.44
CA SER A 185 22.86 -25.85 -13.64
C SER A 185 22.84 -24.38 -14.08
N ASP A 186 23.55 -24.05 -15.16
CA ASP A 186 23.53 -22.69 -15.73
C ASP A 186 22.14 -22.30 -16.24
N SER A 187 21.30 -23.27 -16.60
CA SER A 187 19.95 -23.05 -17.11
C SER A 187 18.84 -23.31 -16.09
N THR A 188 19.18 -23.80 -14.89
CA THR A 188 18.17 -24.24 -13.90
C THR A 188 18.53 -23.79 -12.51
N ARG A 189 17.63 -23.07 -11.88
CA ARG A 189 17.71 -22.70 -10.46
C ARG A 189 16.37 -22.82 -9.79
N TRP A 190 16.37 -23.12 -8.49
CA TRP A 190 15.18 -23.07 -7.70
C TRP A 190 15.39 -22.26 -6.43
N ARG A 191 14.30 -21.76 -5.91
CA ARG A 191 14.21 -21.00 -4.67
C ARG A 191 13.08 -21.56 -3.82
N ASN A 192 13.36 -21.82 -2.55
CA ASN A 192 12.33 -22.16 -1.58
C ASN A 192 12.33 -21.10 -0.48
N THR A 193 11.17 -20.54 -0.18
CA THR A 193 11.00 -19.56 0.86
C THR A 193 9.96 -20.04 1.85
N PHE A 194 10.39 -20.41 3.05
CA PHE A 194 9.52 -20.53 4.21
C PHE A 194 9.37 -19.16 4.85
N TYR A 195 8.15 -18.81 5.31
CA TYR A 195 7.89 -17.55 5.99
C TYR A 195 6.90 -17.69 7.14
N HIS A 196 7.13 -16.91 8.18
CA HIS A 196 6.25 -16.74 9.33
C HIS A 196 6.08 -15.25 9.60
N TYR A 197 4.83 -14.80 9.62
CA TYR A 197 4.43 -13.43 9.92
C TYR A 197 3.48 -13.44 11.11
N ASP A 198 3.78 -12.66 12.13
CA ASP A 198 2.95 -12.46 13.32
C ASP A 198 2.73 -10.96 13.49
N ALA A 199 1.46 -10.56 13.62
CA ALA A 199 1.11 -9.16 13.76
C ALA A 199 -0.01 -8.97 14.78
N GLU A 200 0.11 -7.92 15.57
CA GLU A 200 -0.88 -7.45 16.51
C GLU A 200 -1.19 -6.00 16.22
N ARG A 201 -2.48 -5.65 16.16
CA ARG A 201 -2.95 -4.27 16.08
C ARG A 201 -3.97 -4.02 17.17
N ASP A 202 -3.78 -2.95 17.94
CA ASP A 202 -4.68 -2.51 19.00
C ASP A 202 -4.98 -1.02 18.85
N TYR A 203 -6.25 -0.65 18.87
CA TYR A 203 -6.62 0.75 18.81
C TYR A 203 -7.92 1.06 19.54
N ARG A 204 -8.05 2.33 20.01
CA ARG A 204 -9.24 2.89 20.61
C ARG A 204 -9.40 4.35 20.16
N ASN A 205 -10.56 4.66 19.57
CA ASN A 205 -10.79 5.95 18.93
C ASN A 205 -12.26 6.34 18.91
N LEU A 206 -12.54 7.64 18.82
CA LEU A 206 -13.75 8.16 18.22
C LEU A 206 -13.50 8.41 16.73
N GLU A 207 -14.31 7.84 15.84
CA GLU A 207 -13.97 7.78 14.40
C GLU A 207 -14.89 8.60 13.51
N THR A 208 -15.94 9.24 14.07
CA THR A 208 -16.87 10.00 13.24
C THR A 208 -17.18 11.35 13.88
N TYR A 209 -16.99 12.39 13.09
CA TYR A 209 -17.25 13.78 13.47
C TYR A 209 -18.14 14.43 12.41
N ARG A 210 -19.16 15.14 12.83
CA ARG A 210 -20.09 15.80 11.91
C ARG A 210 -20.50 17.14 12.47
N TYR A 211 -20.46 18.19 11.67
CA TYR A 211 -21.10 19.45 12.03
C TYR A 211 -22.62 19.27 12.18
N ASN A 212 -23.21 19.96 13.16
CA ASN A 212 -24.63 20.18 13.22
C ASN A 212 -25.10 21.06 12.05
N ALA A 213 -26.43 21.19 11.83
CA ALA A 213 -26.98 21.82 10.63
C ALA A 213 -26.51 23.27 10.38
N ASP A 214 -26.23 24.03 11.44
CA ASP A 214 -25.79 25.43 11.38
C ASP A 214 -24.26 25.59 11.48
N ASN A 215 -23.51 24.49 11.54
CA ASN A 215 -22.05 24.44 11.73
C ASN A 215 -21.55 25.05 13.04
N SER A 216 -22.40 25.23 14.04
CA SER A 216 -22.02 25.82 15.34
C SER A 216 -21.39 24.80 16.30
N GLY A 217 -21.55 23.50 16.05
CA GLY A 217 -21.04 22.42 16.89
C GLY A 217 -20.67 21.18 16.11
N VAL A 218 -19.74 20.39 16.66
CA VAL A 218 -19.31 19.11 16.13
C VAL A 218 -19.85 17.97 16.97
N VAL A 219 -20.71 17.15 16.39
CA VAL A 219 -21.23 15.92 16.99
C VAL A 219 -20.19 14.83 16.82
N ARG A 220 -19.81 14.16 17.91
CA ARG A 220 -18.86 13.04 17.94
C ARG A 220 -19.60 11.73 18.12
N SER A 221 -19.22 10.69 17.35
CA SER A 221 -19.87 9.38 17.36
C SER A 221 -18.90 8.26 16.95
N ASN A 222 -19.38 7.02 17.01
CA ASN A 222 -18.63 5.81 16.65
C ASN A 222 -17.35 5.62 17.46
N ALA A 223 -17.50 5.19 18.72
CA ALA A 223 -16.38 4.74 19.53
C ALA A 223 -16.00 3.31 19.15
N PHE A 224 -14.72 3.11 18.89
CA PHE A 224 -14.14 1.82 18.57
C PHE A 224 -13.01 1.45 19.53
N LEU A 225 -13.11 0.29 20.17
CA LEU A 225 -12.03 -0.45 20.77
C LEU A 225 -11.84 -1.72 19.95
N GLN A 226 -10.68 -1.91 19.33
CA GLN A 226 -10.46 -3.00 18.40
C GLN A 226 -9.05 -3.57 18.57
N ARG A 227 -8.95 -4.88 18.74
CA ARG A 227 -7.70 -5.62 18.62
C ARG A 227 -7.82 -6.67 17.52
N HIS A 228 -6.74 -6.86 16.78
CA HIS A 228 -6.55 -7.92 15.81
C HIS A 228 -5.24 -8.65 16.09
N ASP A 229 -5.31 -9.96 16.19
CA ASP A 229 -4.15 -10.85 16.21
C ASP A 229 -4.11 -11.60 14.88
N GLN A 230 -2.95 -11.65 14.24
CA GLN A 230 -2.75 -12.34 12.97
C GLN A 230 -1.49 -13.20 12.99
N GLN A 231 -1.58 -14.40 12.43
CA GLN A 231 -0.46 -15.27 12.15
C GLN A 231 -0.57 -15.83 10.75
N LEU A 232 0.49 -15.67 9.95
CA LEU A 232 0.58 -16.24 8.62
C LEU A 232 1.82 -17.13 8.56
N ASN A 233 1.64 -18.38 8.18
CA ASN A 233 2.72 -19.32 7.90
C ASN A 233 2.59 -19.78 6.45
N GLY A 234 3.71 -19.86 5.73
CA GLY A 234 3.66 -20.37 4.37
C GLY A 234 5.00 -20.84 3.85
N ASN A 235 4.90 -21.51 2.72
CA ASN A 235 6.05 -21.97 1.97
C ASN A 235 5.79 -21.74 0.48
N ARG A 236 6.74 -21.10 -0.19
CA ARG A 236 6.74 -20.88 -1.63
C ARG A 236 7.96 -21.51 -2.26
N PHE A 237 7.72 -22.35 -3.26
CA PHE A 237 8.75 -22.95 -4.09
C PHE A 237 8.65 -22.39 -5.50
N GLU A 238 9.79 -22.03 -6.09
CA GLU A 238 9.91 -21.46 -7.42
C GLU A 238 11.05 -22.16 -8.17
N LEU A 239 10.79 -22.62 -9.38
CA LEU A 239 11.76 -23.21 -10.31
C LEU A 239 11.86 -22.32 -11.53
N GLN A 240 13.06 -21.87 -11.86
CA GLN A 240 13.37 -21.18 -13.12
C GLN A 240 14.19 -22.10 -14.00
N HIS A 241 13.78 -22.20 -15.29
CA HIS A 241 14.40 -23.08 -16.25
C HIS A 241 14.40 -22.47 -17.65
N SER A 242 15.59 -22.37 -18.24
CA SER A 242 15.78 -21.87 -19.60
C SER A 242 16.19 -23.02 -20.51
N GLN A 243 15.30 -23.41 -21.42
CA GLN A 243 15.55 -24.46 -22.39
C GLN A 243 14.75 -24.18 -23.68
N PRO A 244 15.36 -24.35 -24.89
CA PRO A 244 14.61 -24.18 -26.11
C PRO A 244 13.37 -25.08 -26.17
N LEU A 245 12.24 -24.53 -26.61
CA LEU A 245 10.99 -25.22 -26.85
C LEU A 245 10.69 -25.14 -28.33
N PHE A 246 10.61 -26.29 -29.00
CA PHE A 246 10.45 -26.40 -30.49
C PHE A 246 11.50 -25.61 -31.29
N GLY A 247 12.72 -25.47 -30.74
CA GLY A 247 13.80 -24.71 -31.35
C GLY A 247 13.77 -23.20 -31.07
N LEU A 248 12.78 -22.70 -30.34
CA LEU A 248 12.64 -21.30 -29.94
C LEU A 248 13.19 -21.09 -28.51
N ALA A 249 13.82 -19.94 -28.25
CA ALA A 249 14.27 -19.59 -26.91
C ALA A 249 13.09 -19.53 -25.94
N SER A 250 13.20 -20.22 -24.81
CA SER A 250 12.09 -20.33 -23.86
C SER A 250 12.59 -20.30 -22.43
N ASP A 251 12.02 -19.38 -21.63
CA ASP A 251 12.29 -19.22 -20.20
C ASP A 251 11.03 -19.53 -19.40
N TRP A 252 11.15 -20.42 -18.43
CA TRP A 252 10.06 -20.87 -17.57
C TRP A 252 10.26 -20.41 -16.12
N ALA A 253 9.16 -20.03 -15.48
CA ALA A 253 9.05 -19.92 -14.04
C ALA A 253 7.85 -20.75 -13.58
N LEU A 254 8.09 -21.78 -12.78
CA LEU A 254 7.08 -22.69 -12.24
C LEU A 254 7.09 -22.58 -10.72
N GLY A 255 5.94 -22.66 -10.08
CA GLY A 255 5.94 -22.61 -8.63
C GLY A 255 4.69 -23.14 -7.97
N PHE A 256 4.85 -23.32 -6.68
CA PHE A 256 3.83 -23.74 -5.74
C PHE A 256 3.88 -22.82 -4.52
N ASP A 257 2.72 -22.44 -4.00
CA ASP A 257 2.58 -21.64 -2.79
C ASP A 257 1.52 -22.27 -1.87
N TYR A 258 1.86 -22.44 -0.61
CA TYR A 258 0.92 -22.90 0.41
C TYR A 258 1.02 -22.01 1.64
N SER A 259 -0.13 -21.52 2.12
CA SER A 259 -0.16 -20.69 3.33
C SER A 259 -1.39 -20.94 4.20
N ILE A 260 -1.22 -20.67 5.49
CA ILE A 260 -2.28 -20.65 6.50
C ILE A 260 -2.24 -19.28 7.19
N ASN A 261 -3.30 -18.49 6.99
CA ASN A 261 -3.49 -17.18 7.62
C ASN A 261 -4.57 -17.28 8.68
N LYS A 262 -4.21 -17.08 9.95
CA LYS A 262 -5.12 -17.09 11.10
C LYS A 262 -5.29 -15.67 11.61
N GLN A 263 -6.53 -15.26 11.81
CA GLN A 263 -6.85 -13.95 12.36
C GLN A 263 -7.90 -14.07 13.44
N THR A 264 -7.73 -13.30 14.51
CA THR A 264 -8.72 -13.16 15.58
C THR A 264 -8.97 -11.68 15.83
N ARG A 265 -10.24 -11.29 15.92
CA ARG A 265 -10.63 -9.92 16.21
C ARG A 265 -11.40 -9.80 17.52
N PHE A 266 -11.27 -8.64 18.17
CA PHE A 266 -11.83 -8.33 19.48
C PHE A 266 -12.48 -6.94 19.47
N PRO A 267 -13.56 -6.71 18.69
CA PRO A 267 -14.22 -5.41 18.62
C PRO A 267 -15.10 -5.14 19.83
N SER A 268 -15.08 -3.89 20.29
CA SER A 268 -16.11 -3.31 21.15
C SER A 268 -16.46 -1.93 20.60
N THR A 269 -17.72 -1.71 20.28
CA THR A 269 -18.18 -0.50 19.57
C THR A 269 -19.39 0.10 20.24
N ALA A 270 -19.50 1.42 20.17
CA ALA A 270 -20.70 2.16 20.55
C ALA A 270 -20.96 3.28 19.54
N SER A 271 -22.19 3.36 19.03
CA SER A 271 -22.52 4.30 17.94
C SER A 271 -22.60 5.76 18.40
N GLY A 272 -22.99 6.04 19.64
CA GLY A 272 -23.24 7.39 20.14
C GLY A 272 -24.59 7.95 19.69
N PRO A 273 -24.78 9.29 19.59
CA PRO A 273 -23.75 10.33 19.73
C PRO A 273 -23.24 10.50 21.16
N PHE A 274 -21.98 10.96 21.31
CA PHE A 274 -21.30 11.19 22.58
C PHE A 274 -21.19 12.69 22.95
N GLY A 275 -22.11 13.47 22.45
CA GLY A 275 -22.20 14.90 22.68
C GLY A 275 -21.80 15.75 21.48
N THR A 276 -22.10 17.03 21.60
CA THR A 276 -21.71 18.07 20.65
C THR A 276 -20.69 18.98 21.33
N VAL A 277 -19.59 19.25 20.67
CA VAL A 277 -18.51 20.10 21.17
C VAL A 277 -18.40 21.37 20.34
N ASP A 278 -17.86 22.43 20.94
CA ASP A 278 -17.49 23.65 20.22
C ASP A 278 -16.37 23.33 19.22
N PRO A 279 -16.46 23.76 17.97
CA PRO A 279 -15.47 23.44 16.96
C PRO A 279 -14.06 23.98 17.23
N ALA A 280 -13.95 25.03 18.07
CA ALA A 280 -12.70 25.74 18.33
C ALA A 280 -12.09 25.46 19.70
N SER A 281 -12.94 25.08 20.66
CA SER A 281 -12.49 24.94 22.04
C SER A 281 -13.35 23.89 22.74
N PHE A 282 -12.78 22.75 23.05
CA PHE A 282 -13.49 21.67 23.72
C PHE A 282 -12.54 20.81 24.56
N GLU A 283 -13.11 20.14 25.54
CA GLU A 283 -12.43 19.08 26.28
C GLU A 283 -12.60 17.75 25.52
N PRO A 284 -11.51 17.09 25.11
CA PRO A 284 -11.60 15.87 24.31
C PRO A 284 -12.21 14.69 25.09
N GLY A 285 -12.08 14.68 26.45
CA GLY A 285 -12.48 13.57 27.29
C GLY A 285 -11.61 12.31 27.08
N HIS A 286 -11.94 11.23 27.83
CA HIS A 286 -11.24 9.96 27.72
C HIS A 286 -12.15 8.87 27.14
N PHE A 287 -11.54 7.88 26.47
CA PHE A 287 -12.25 6.85 25.75
C PHE A 287 -13.18 6.02 26.65
N TYR A 288 -12.72 5.64 27.84
CA TYR A 288 -13.52 4.82 28.75
C TYR A 288 -14.57 5.60 29.57
N ASP A 289 -14.60 6.92 29.46
CA ASP A 289 -15.70 7.75 29.99
C ASP A 289 -16.89 7.78 29.04
N LEU A 290 -16.72 7.29 27.80
CA LEU A 290 -17.80 7.21 26.82
C LEU A 290 -18.82 6.15 27.19
N PRO A 291 -20.13 6.45 27.12
CA PRO A 291 -21.19 5.50 27.43
C PRO A 291 -21.06 4.20 26.63
N GLY A 292 -21.02 3.08 27.34
CA GLY A 292 -20.93 1.75 26.73
C GLY A 292 -19.51 1.23 26.50
N MET A 293 -18.48 2.08 26.63
CA MET A 293 -17.09 1.65 26.50
C MET A 293 -16.51 1.21 27.84
N ARG A 294 -15.80 0.08 27.83
CA ARG A 294 -15.16 -0.51 29.03
C ARG A 294 -13.82 -1.11 28.65
N PRO A 295 -12.83 -1.09 29.58
CA PRO A 295 -11.58 -1.80 29.39
C PRO A 295 -11.75 -3.30 29.13
N GLY A 296 -10.85 -3.87 28.35
CA GLY A 296 -10.78 -5.31 28.05
C GLY A 296 -11.25 -5.66 26.64
N HIS A 297 -10.67 -6.73 26.13
CA HIS A 297 -10.93 -7.24 24.79
C HIS A 297 -11.79 -8.49 24.86
N ARG A 298 -12.91 -8.51 24.16
CA ARG A 298 -13.77 -9.67 24.04
C ARG A 298 -13.70 -10.25 22.63
N LYS A 299 -13.26 -11.50 22.54
CA LYS A 299 -13.17 -12.24 21.29
C LYS A 299 -14.49 -12.23 20.53
N ASP A 300 -14.44 -11.97 19.24
CA ASP A 300 -15.60 -11.94 18.34
C ASP A 300 -15.54 -13.09 17.35
N ARG A 301 -14.60 -13.07 16.42
CA ARG A 301 -14.41 -14.09 15.39
C ARG A 301 -12.96 -14.51 15.28
N SER A 302 -12.77 -15.77 14.91
CA SER A 302 -11.49 -16.29 14.45
C SER A 302 -11.66 -16.82 13.03
N ASN A 303 -10.84 -16.32 12.12
CA ASN A 303 -10.82 -16.73 10.72
C ASN A 303 -9.53 -17.51 10.47
N GLU A 304 -9.61 -18.63 9.75
CA GLU A 304 -8.47 -19.34 9.19
C GLU A 304 -8.65 -19.46 7.69
N VAL A 305 -7.69 -18.93 6.92
CA VAL A 305 -7.67 -19.06 5.47
C VAL A 305 -6.49 -19.94 5.09
N ARG A 306 -6.76 -21.06 4.43
CA ARG A 306 -5.75 -21.91 3.80
C ARG A 306 -5.74 -21.62 2.31
N THR A 307 -4.56 -21.30 1.79
CA THR A 307 -4.37 -21.06 0.35
C THR A 307 -3.38 -22.07 -0.19
N SER A 308 -3.76 -22.76 -1.26
CA SER A 308 -2.86 -23.59 -2.06
C SER A 308 -2.87 -23.07 -3.48
N ALA A 309 -1.70 -22.85 -4.06
CA ALA A 309 -1.61 -22.31 -5.39
C ALA A 309 -0.54 -22.99 -6.23
N LEU A 310 -0.83 -23.12 -7.52
CA LEU A 310 0.13 -23.54 -8.55
C LEU A 310 0.22 -22.44 -9.60
N PHE A 311 1.42 -22.13 -10.05
CA PHE A 311 1.61 -21.13 -11.11
C PHE A 311 2.71 -21.54 -12.08
N ALA A 312 2.53 -21.11 -13.32
CA ALA A 312 3.48 -21.29 -14.39
C ALA A 312 3.52 -20.03 -15.25
N GLU A 313 4.72 -19.61 -15.60
CA GLU A 313 4.96 -18.51 -16.53
C GLU A 313 5.98 -18.97 -17.58
N ASN A 314 5.79 -18.52 -18.82
CA ASN A 314 6.72 -18.75 -19.91
C ASN A 314 6.93 -17.48 -20.72
N ARG A 315 8.18 -17.21 -21.08
CA ARG A 315 8.56 -16.27 -22.12
C ARG A 315 9.12 -17.07 -23.29
N LEU A 316 8.46 -17.00 -24.45
CA LEU A 316 8.83 -17.68 -25.67
C LEU A 316 9.29 -16.65 -26.72
N GLY A 317 10.53 -16.71 -27.17
CA GLY A 317 11.03 -15.92 -28.28
C GLY A 317 10.51 -16.50 -29.61
N LEU A 318 9.52 -15.82 -30.22
CA LEU A 318 8.96 -16.24 -31.51
C LEU A 318 9.90 -15.88 -32.68
N THR A 319 10.56 -14.72 -32.56
CA THR A 319 11.68 -14.27 -33.39
C THR A 319 12.70 -13.58 -32.50
N ASP A 320 13.79 -13.07 -33.07
CA ASP A 320 14.77 -12.28 -32.31
C ASP A 320 14.14 -10.99 -31.70
N GLU A 321 13.10 -10.44 -32.35
CA GLU A 321 12.43 -9.22 -31.92
C GLU A 321 11.08 -9.45 -31.22
N LEU A 322 10.41 -10.59 -31.48
CA LEU A 322 9.05 -10.84 -30.97
C LEU A 322 9.04 -11.93 -29.91
N SER A 323 8.55 -11.60 -28.72
CA SER A 323 8.35 -12.55 -27.63
C SER A 323 6.87 -12.65 -27.25
N LEU A 324 6.44 -13.88 -26.94
CA LEU A 324 5.16 -14.18 -26.29
C LEU A 324 5.40 -14.44 -24.81
N VAL A 325 4.72 -13.72 -23.94
CA VAL A 325 4.74 -13.95 -22.49
C VAL A 325 3.39 -14.48 -22.07
N THR A 326 3.35 -15.66 -21.43
CA THR A 326 2.13 -16.27 -20.91
C THR A 326 2.30 -16.64 -19.45
N GLY A 327 1.25 -16.52 -18.67
CA GLY A 327 1.24 -16.92 -17.27
C GLY A 327 -0.13 -17.43 -16.84
N LEU A 328 -0.16 -18.46 -16.02
CA LEU A 328 -1.36 -19.01 -15.41
C LEU A 328 -1.10 -19.27 -13.94
N ARG A 329 -2.11 -19.02 -13.10
CA ARG A 329 -2.12 -19.34 -11.69
C ARG A 329 -3.49 -19.86 -11.29
N TYR A 330 -3.48 -20.97 -10.57
CA TYR A 330 -4.66 -21.54 -9.92
C TYR A 330 -4.49 -21.43 -8.41
N ASP A 331 -5.46 -20.81 -7.75
CA ASP A 331 -5.54 -20.70 -6.30
C ASP A 331 -6.77 -21.43 -5.78
N HIS A 332 -6.59 -22.25 -4.74
CA HIS A 332 -7.64 -22.83 -3.93
C HIS A 332 -7.61 -22.19 -2.56
N LEU A 333 -8.70 -21.50 -2.18
CA LEU A 333 -8.86 -20.81 -0.90
C LEU A 333 -9.94 -21.54 -0.08
N ASP A 334 -9.61 -21.91 1.15
CA ASP A 334 -10.53 -22.53 2.11
C ASP A 334 -10.63 -21.63 3.36
N LEU A 335 -11.77 -21.00 3.57
CA LEU A 335 -12.08 -20.13 4.71
C LEU A 335 -12.90 -20.87 5.76
N ASP A 336 -12.40 -20.91 6.99
CA ASP A 336 -13.10 -21.36 8.20
C ASP A 336 -13.30 -20.19 9.15
N VAL A 337 -14.53 -19.95 9.61
CA VAL A 337 -14.86 -18.85 10.52
C VAL A 337 -15.61 -19.39 11.74
N ARG A 338 -15.15 -18.98 12.92
CA ARG A 338 -15.79 -19.30 14.21
C ARG A 338 -16.27 -18.04 14.91
N ASN A 339 -17.55 -18.00 15.22
CA ASN A 339 -18.18 -16.95 16.04
C ASN A 339 -18.04 -17.31 17.52
N HIS A 340 -17.47 -16.41 18.32
CA HIS A 340 -17.29 -16.57 19.77
C HIS A 340 -18.30 -15.77 20.60
N ARG A 341 -19.29 -15.14 19.95
CA ARG A 341 -20.35 -14.34 20.58
C ARG A 341 -21.71 -15.02 20.47
N THR A 342 -22.77 -14.24 20.51
CA THR A 342 -24.15 -14.75 20.43
C THR A 342 -24.40 -15.41 19.08
N VAL A 343 -24.82 -16.65 19.10
CA VAL A 343 -25.15 -17.44 17.92
C VAL A 343 -26.60 -17.20 17.54
N THR A 344 -26.86 -16.90 16.29
CA THR A 344 -28.20 -16.74 15.70
C THR A 344 -28.26 -17.44 14.33
N ALA A 345 -29.46 -17.56 13.75
CA ALA A 345 -29.58 -18.09 12.38
C ALA A 345 -28.87 -17.25 11.32
N SER A 346 -28.78 -15.95 11.56
CA SER A 346 -28.08 -15.00 10.68
C SER A 346 -26.59 -14.82 11.03
N ASP A 347 -26.12 -15.40 12.13
CA ASP A 347 -24.73 -15.38 12.57
C ASP A 347 -24.40 -16.68 13.32
N PRO A 348 -24.21 -17.80 12.61
CA PRO A 348 -24.02 -19.14 13.20
C PRO A 348 -22.67 -19.26 13.94
N ALA A 349 -22.54 -20.29 14.77
CA ALA A 349 -21.32 -20.56 15.53
C ALA A 349 -20.11 -20.86 14.65
N HIS A 350 -20.35 -21.43 13.49
CA HIS A 350 -19.33 -21.85 12.54
C HIS A 350 -19.88 -21.76 11.12
N PHE A 351 -19.04 -21.33 10.19
CA PHE A 351 -19.32 -21.38 8.76
C PHE A 351 -18.00 -21.42 7.96
N GLU A 352 -18.08 -21.97 6.77
CA GLU A 352 -16.96 -22.15 5.87
C GLU A 352 -17.34 -21.77 4.45
N ARG A 353 -16.33 -21.43 3.62
CA ARG A 353 -16.50 -21.26 2.19
C ARG A 353 -15.19 -21.55 1.46
N ARG A 354 -15.34 -22.05 0.23
CA ARG A 354 -14.23 -22.38 -0.66
C ARG A 354 -14.36 -21.62 -1.95
N TRP A 355 -13.23 -21.22 -2.50
CA TRP A 355 -13.14 -20.61 -3.81
C TRP A 355 -12.01 -21.25 -4.59
N ASP A 356 -12.26 -21.47 -5.89
CA ASP A 356 -11.29 -21.91 -6.87
C ASP A 356 -11.13 -20.81 -7.90
N VAL A 357 -9.91 -20.36 -8.11
CA VAL A 357 -9.61 -19.18 -8.92
C VAL A 357 -8.55 -19.49 -9.94
N LEU A 358 -8.86 -19.28 -11.22
CA LEU A 358 -7.88 -19.31 -12.29
C LEU A 358 -7.64 -17.89 -12.79
N THR A 359 -6.40 -17.42 -12.71
CA THR A 359 -5.96 -16.13 -13.22
C THR A 359 -4.80 -16.30 -14.16
N GLY A 360 -4.58 -15.34 -15.06
CA GLY A 360 -3.47 -15.42 -15.98
C GLY A 360 -3.21 -14.17 -16.77
N ARG A 361 -2.17 -14.24 -17.58
CA ARG A 361 -1.81 -13.22 -18.55
C ARG A 361 -1.36 -13.83 -19.86
N ALA A 362 -1.55 -13.06 -20.94
CA ALA A 362 -0.92 -13.30 -22.23
C ALA A 362 -0.52 -11.96 -22.83
N GLY A 363 0.70 -11.86 -23.33
CA GLY A 363 1.21 -10.62 -23.90
C GLY A 363 2.22 -10.87 -25.01
N LEU A 364 2.19 -9.99 -26.00
CA LEU A 364 3.18 -9.92 -27.06
C LEU A 364 4.08 -8.72 -26.80
N VAL A 365 5.39 -8.90 -26.90
CA VAL A 365 6.40 -7.85 -26.79
C VAL A 365 7.21 -7.82 -28.08
N TYR A 366 7.15 -6.72 -28.80
CA TYR A 366 7.90 -6.52 -30.03
C TYR A 366 9.00 -5.47 -29.83
N GLN A 367 10.25 -5.91 -29.92
CA GLN A 367 11.46 -5.11 -29.80
C GLN A 367 11.86 -4.59 -31.17
N PHE A 368 11.38 -3.42 -31.57
CA PHE A 368 11.66 -2.90 -32.91
C PHE A 368 13.03 -2.22 -33.04
N THR A 369 13.67 -1.84 -31.92
CA THR A 369 15.09 -1.48 -31.82
C THR A 369 15.66 -2.00 -30.51
N PRO A 370 16.99 -2.06 -30.31
CA PRO A 370 17.59 -2.42 -29.02
C PRO A 370 17.15 -1.53 -27.84
N HIS A 371 16.63 -0.33 -28.13
CA HIS A 371 16.26 0.68 -27.16
C HIS A 371 14.76 0.97 -27.07
N ALA A 372 13.94 0.24 -27.86
CA ALA A 372 12.51 0.53 -27.87
C ALA A 372 11.68 -0.72 -28.16
N ASN A 373 10.60 -0.87 -27.41
CA ASN A 373 9.61 -1.94 -27.60
C ASN A 373 8.19 -1.38 -27.53
N VAL A 374 7.29 -2.18 -28.08
CA VAL A 374 5.85 -2.05 -27.89
C VAL A 374 5.30 -3.37 -27.37
N TYR A 375 4.30 -3.33 -26.51
CA TYR A 375 3.66 -4.55 -26.02
C TYR A 375 2.14 -4.40 -25.99
N LEU A 376 1.47 -5.54 -26.16
CA LEU A 376 0.04 -5.67 -25.94
C LEU A 376 -0.17 -6.81 -24.95
N GLN A 377 -0.91 -6.55 -23.87
CA GLN A 377 -1.15 -7.52 -22.81
C GLN A 377 -2.64 -7.61 -22.48
N TYR A 378 -3.09 -8.84 -22.23
CA TYR A 378 -4.32 -9.15 -21.52
C TYR A 378 -3.98 -9.84 -20.20
N SER A 379 -4.61 -9.43 -19.09
CA SER A 379 -4.41 -10.04 -17.77
C SER A 379 -5.71 -10.09 -16.99
N THR A 380 -5.80 -11.07 -16.08
CA THR A 380 -6.95 -11.28 -15.21
C THR A 380 -6.51 -11.30 -13.74
N ALA A 381 -7.42 -10.93 -12.86
CA ALA A 381 -7.24 -11.04 -11.41
C ALA A 381 -8.55 -11.42 -10.73
N ALA A 382 -8.42 -11.93 -9.52
CA ALA A 382 -9.55 -12.16 -8.62
C ALA A 382 -9.16 -11.76 -7.20
N ASP A 383 -10.16 -11.29 -6.44
CA ASP A 383 -9.99 -10.81 -5.08
C ASP A 383 -11.18 -11.28 -4.24
N PRO A 384 -10.95 -11.96 -3.11
CA PRO A 384 -12.02 -12.22 -2.15
C PRO A 384 -12.69 -10.92 -1.72
N PRO A 385 -14.00 -10.92 -1.43
CA PRO A 385 -14.71 -9.72 -1.02
C PRO A 385 -13.97 -9.01 0.11
N GLY A 386 -13.69 -7.72 -0.08
CA GLY A 386 -12.88 -6.93 0.86
C GLY A 386 -13.39 -7.05 2.29
N GLY A 387 -12.49 -7.31 3.23
CA GLY A 387 -12.80 -7.55 4.63
C GLY A 387 -13.33 -8.95 4.98
N VAL A 388 -13.75 -9.77 4.00
CA VAL A 388 -14.25 -11.12 4.28
C VAL A 388 -13.20 -11.98 4.99
N LEU A 389 -11.97 -11.93 4.53
CA LEU A 389 -10.92 -12.76 5.11
C LEU A 389 -10.40 -12.25 6.46
N THR A 390 -10.60 -10.97 6.77
CA THR A 390 -10.16 -10.36 8.04
C THR A 390 -11.26 -10.23 9.07
N SER A 391 -12.49 -9.99 8.62
CA SER A 391 -13.62 -9.66 9.49
C SER A 391 -14.93 -10.28 9.04
N ALA A 392 -14.87 -11.40 8.31
CA ALA A 392 -16.00 -12.04 7.69
C ALA A 392 -17.24 -12.16 8.60
N SER A 393 -18.35 -11.59 8.15
CA SER A 393 -19.67 -11.91 8.67
C SER A 393 -20.30 -13.03 7.84
N PHE A 394 -21.22 -13.79 8.44
CA PHE A 394 -21.90 -14.86 7.72
C PHE A 394 -22.61 -14.35 6.45
N GLY A 395 -23.28 -13.20 6.54
CA GLY A 395 -23.94 -12.59 5.39
C GLY A 395 -22.97 -12.28 4.26
N GLN A 396 -21.81 -11.67 4.57
CA GLN A 396 -20.79 -11.38 3.56
C GLN A 396 -20.24 -12.64 2.90
N VAL A 397 -19.95 -13.68 3.69
CA VAL A 397 -19.43 -14.94 3.15
C VAL A 397 -20.48 -15.66 2.31
N ARG A 398 -21.77 -15.61 2.71
CA ARG A 398 -22.86 -16.24 1.98
C ARG A 398 -23.21 -15.50 0.70
N ASP A 399 -23.29 -14.16 0.75
CA ASP A 399 -23.94 -13.34 -0.27
C ASP A 399 -22.94 -12.76 -1.31
N TYR A 400 -21.63 -12.70 -0.99
CA TYR A 400 -20.63 -12.14 -1.88
C TYR A 400 -19.71 -13.20 -2.46
N ASP A 401 -19.50 -13.16 -3.76
CA ASP A 401 -18.52 -13.99 -4.45
C ASP A 401 -17.20 -13.24 -4.64
N LEU A 402 -16.23 -13.87 -5.29
CA LEU A 402 -14.96 -13.24 -5.62
C LEU A 402 -15.19 -12.06 -6.56
N SER A 403 -14.61 -10.93 -6.21
CA SER A 403 -14.45 -9.84 -7.16
C SER A 403 -13.45 -10.29 -8.25
N THR A 404 -13.79 -10.06 -9.50
CA THR A 404 -12.91 -10.38 -10.63
C THR A 404 -12.54 -9.12 -11.41
N GLY A 405 -11.41 -9.18 -12.09
CA GLY A 405 -10.97 -8.10 -12.96
C GLY A 405 -10.24 -8.61 -14.20
N ASP A 406 -10.37 -7.87 -15.27
CA ASP A 406 -9.61 -8.08 -16.50
C ASP A 406 -9.10 -6.74 -17.05
N GLN A 407 -7.95 -6.80 -17.72
CA GLN A 407 -7.31 -5.64 -18.33
C GLN A 407 -6.79 -5.96 -19.71
N TRP A 408 -7.00 -5.03 -20.62
CA TRP A 408 -6.21 -4.86 -21.82
C TRP A 408 -5.28 -3.67 -21.67
N GLU A 409 -4.02 -3.84 -22.03
CA GLU A 409 -3.02 -2.79 -22.01
C GLU A 409 -2.15 -2.82 -23.26
N LEU A 410 -2.00 -1.66 -23.88
CA LEU A 410 -1.04 -1.39 -24.95
C LEU A 410 -0.03 -0.38 -24.45
N GLY A 411 1.24 -0.72 -24.50
CA GLY A 411 2.28 0.18 -24.02
C GLY A 411 3.56 0.14 -24.84
N SER A 412 4.44 1.08 -24.53
CA SER A 412 5.77 1.20 -25.12
C SER A 412 6.76 1.66 -24.07
N LYS A 413 7.98 1.15 -24.15
CA LYS A 413 9.14 1.59 -23.36
C LYS A 413 10.27 1.87 -24.32
N PHE A 414 10.91 3.03 -24.14
CA PHE A 414 11.99 3.43 -25.05
C PHE A 414 13.01 4.35 -24.37
N ASP A 415 14.26 4.16 -24.75
CA ASP A 415 15.36 5.06 -24.46
C ASP A 415 15.65 5.92 -25.68
N PHE A 416 16.02 7.16 -25.46
CA PHE A 416 16.26 8.14 -26.53
C PHE A 416 17.44 9.05 -26.19
N LEU A 417 17.91 9.80 -27.18
CA LEU A 417 19.05 10.71 -27.06
C LEU A 417 20.31 10.02 -26.51
N ASP A 418 20.67 8.84 -27.09
CA ASP A 418 21.83 8.05 -26.68
C ASP A 418 21.81 7.67 -25.18
N GLY A 419 20.63 7.28 -24.66
CA GLY A 419 20.43 6.86 -23.26
C GLY A 419 20.35 8.00 -22.26
N ARG A 420 20.31 9.27 -22.71
CA ARG A 420 20.07 10.42 -21.82
C ARG A 420 18.61 10.54 -21.37
N GLY A 421 17.69 9.93 -22.08
CA GLY A 421 16.29 9.90 -21.74
C GLY A 421 15.71 8.49 -21.77
N SER A 422 14.75 8.22 -20.91
CA SER A 422 13.91 7.04 -20.95
C SER A 422 12.45 7.45 -20.78
N ALA A 423 11.52 6.73 -21.41
CA ALA A 423 10.10 6.97 -21.24
C ALA A 423 9.28 5.68 -21.33
N THR A 424 8.15 5.70 -20.66
CA THR A 424 7.11 4.70 -20.75
C THR A 424 5.79 5.37 -21.09
N LEU A 425 4.98 4.74 -21.94
CA LEU A 425 3.63 5.16 -22.28
C LEU A 425 2.74 3.93 -22.29
N ALA A 426 1.61 3.97 -21.62
CA ALA A 426 0.63 2.89 -21.62
C ALA A 426 -0.79 3.45 -21.75
N ALA A 427 -1.64 2.73 -22.49
CA ALA A 427 -3.07 2.93 -22.53
C ALA A 427 -3.76 1.63 -22.09
N TYR A 428 -4.73 1.74 -21.17
CA TYR A 428 -5.35 0.58 -20.57
C TYR A 428 -6.88 0.70 -20.47
N ARG A 429 -7.51 -0.46 -20.33
CA ARG A 429 -8.89 -0.60 -19.92
C ARG A 429 -9.00 -1.76 -18.93
N ILE A 430 -9.41 -1.45 -17.68
CA ILE A 430 -9.67 -2.41 -16.61
C ILE A 430 -11.17 -2.48 -16.39
N VAL A 431 -11.72 -3.69 -16.27
CA VAL A 431 -13.08 -3.95 -15.82
C VAL A 431 -13.02 -4.72 -14.51
N ARG A 432 -13.68 -4.24 -13.49
CA ARG A 432 -13.85 -4.93 -12.20
C ARG A 432 -15.31 -5.27 -11.97
N ARG A 433 -15.57 -6.51 -11.52
CA ARG A 433 -16.92 -7.05 -11.31
C ARG A 433 -17.05 -7.60 -9.89
N ASP A 434 -18.28 -7.63 -9.39
CA ASP A 434 -18.69 -8.30 -8.16
C ASP A 434 -17.89 -7.87 -6.92
N PHE A 435 -17.56 -6.58 -6.82
CA PHE A 435 -16.85 -6.02 -5.67
C PHE A 435 -17.80 -5.27 -4.74
N SER A 436 -17.35 -5.01 -3.52
CA SER A 436 -18.12 -4.24 -2.53
C SER A 436 -17.45 -2.91 -2.22
N VAL A 437 -18.26 -1.90 -1.93
CA VAL A 437 -17.83 -0.60 -1.43
C VAL A 437 -18.46 -0.34 -0.07
N ALA A 438 -17.86 0.54 0.74
CA ALA A 438 -18.48 0.97 1.99
C ALA A 438 -19.82 1.68 1.71
N ASP A 439 -20.82 1.38 2.52
CA ASP A 439 -22.08 2.11 2.47
C ASP A 439 -21.86 3.57 2.88
N PRO A 440 -22.22 4.55 2.02
CA PRO A 440 -22.01 5.97 2.33
C PRO A 440 -22.74 6.44 3.60
N ASN A 441 -23.83 5.77 3.97
CA ASN A 441 -24.63 6.12 5.14
C ASN A 441 -24.20 5.36 6.41
N ASN A 442 -23.50 4.23 6.22
CA ASN A 442 -22.97 3.43 7.32
C ASN A 442 -21.65 2.75 6.88
N PRO A 443 -20.50 3.38 7.13
CA PRO A 443 -19.19 2.87 6.70
C PRO A 443 -18.82 1.47 7.22
N ASN A 444 -19.53 1.02 8.25
CA ASN A 444 -19.35 -0.32 8.81
C ASN A 444 -20.06 -1.42 8.00
N LEU A 445 -20.87 -1.02 7.02
CA LEU A 445 -21.52 -1.92 6.08
C LEU A 445 -20.89 -1.79 4.70
N SER A 446 -20.87 -2.89 3.96
CA SER A 446 -20.48 -2.91 2.55
C SER A 446 -21.70 -3.18 1.68
N VAL A 447 -21.76 -2.53 0.55
CA VAL A 447 -22.79 -2.75 -0.47
C VAL A 447 -22.16 -3.30 -1.75
N PRO A 448 -22.81 -4.25 -2.43
CA PRO A 448 -22.25 -4.84 -3.65
C PRO A 448 -22.30 -3.84 -4.81
N VAL A 449 -21.27 -3.84 -5.64
CA VAL A 449 -21.19 -3.15 -6.93
C VAL A 449 -21.09 -4.21 -8.02
N GLY A 450 -21.96 -4.16 -9.02
CA GLY A 450 -21.96 -5.14 -10.10
C GLY A 450 -20.74 -4.99 -11.00
N GLN A 451 -20.51 -3.80 -11.57
CA GLN A 451 -19.39 -3.56 -12.48
C GLN A 451 -18.92 -2.11 -12.47
N GLN A 452 -17.61 -1.96 -12.60
CA GLN A 452 -16.91 -0.69 -12.80
C GLN A 452 -15.88 -0.85 -13.93
N THR A 453 -15.78 0.13 -14.81
CA THR A 453 -14.73 0.23 -15.83
C THR A 453 -13.85 1.43 -15.53
N SER A 454 -12.53 1.25 -15.65
CA SER A 454 -11.53 2.31 -15.66
C SER A 454 -10.70 2.21 -16.94
N ARG A 455 -10.52 3.31 -17.63
CA ARG A 455 -9.63 3.42 -18.79
C ARG A 455 -8.76 4.65 -18.64
N GLY A 456 -7.54 4.56 -19.16
CA GLY A 456 -6.62 5.66 -18.96
C GLY A 456 -5.39 5.58 -19.84
N ILE A 457 -4.61 6.65 -19.72
CA ILE A 457 -3.29 6.78 -20.32
C ILE A 457 -2.33 7.16 -19.21
N GLU A 458 -1.21 6.45 -19.14
CA GLU A 458 -0.12 6.71 -18.20
C GLU A 458 1.17 6.95 -18.98
N ALA A 459 1.91 7.97 -18.56
CA ALA A 459 3.21 8.30 -19.12
C ALA A 459 4.18 8.59 -17.98
N ALA A 460 5.42 8.14 -18.12
CA ALA A 460 6.52 8.52 -17.26
C ALA A 460 7.77 8.75 -18.11
N ALA A 461 8.57 9.74 -17.75
CA ALA A 461 9.81 10.04 -18.44
C ALA A 461 10.88 10.55 -17.47
N SER A 462 12.13 10.22 -17.78
CA SER A 462 13.34 10.78 -17.18
C SER A 462 14.24 11.28 -18.29
N LEU A 463 14.73 12.51 -18.19
CA LEU A 463 15.58 13.12 -19.21
C LEU A 463 16.70 13.96 -18.57
N ARG A 464 17.93 13.58 -18.83
CA ARG A 464 19.10 14.43 -18.57
C ARG A 464 19.24 15.47 -19.68
N ILE A 465 18.60 16.64 -19.47
CA ILE A 465 18.53 17.74 -20.44
C ILE A 465 19.93 18.27 -20.73
N THR A 466 20.72 18.46 -19.67
CA THR A 466 22.14 18.79 -19.73
C THR A 466 22.92 17.86 -18.79
N PRO A 467 24.28 17.83 -18.83
CA PRO A 467 25.03 17.05 -17.85
C PRO A 467 24.70 17.37 -16.38
N LYS A 468 24.14 18.55 -16.12
CA LYS A 468 23.80 19.05 -14.78
C LYS A 468 22.30 19.08 -14.46
N LEU A 469 21.42 19.01 -15.47
CA LEU A 469 19.97 19.14 -15.28
C LEU A 469 19.25 17.85 -15.63
N LEU A 470 18.65 17.23 -14.64
CA LEU A 470 17.74 16.09 -14.76
C LEU A 470 16.29 16.56 -14.58
N ALA A 471 15.43 16.18 -15.52
CA ALA A 471 13.99 16.34 -15.42
C ALA A 471 13.34 14.95 -15.38
N GLU A 472 12.46 14.73 -14.41
CA GLU A 472 11.68 13.51 -14.27
C GLU A 472 10.22 13.86 -14.08
N GLY A 473 9.32 13.06 -14.61
CA GLY A 473 7.90 13.32 -14.45
C GLY A 473 7.04 12.11 -14.81
N ASN A 474 5.83 12.13 -14.28
CA ASN A 474 4.79 11.21 -14.68
C ASN A 474 3.44 11.92 -14.76
N PHE A 475 2.57 11.36 -15.57
CA PHE A 475 1.23 11.85 -15.78
C PHE A 475 0.29 10.66 -15.98
N ALA A 476 -0.87 10.72 -15.33
CA ALA A 476 -1.97 9.79 -15.54
C ALA A 476 -3.26 10.56 -15.87
N TRP A 477 -3.95 10.09 -16.89
CA TRP A 477 -5.34 10.46 -17.17
C TRP A 477 -6.22 9.23 -17.01
N VAL A 478 -7.30 9.35 -16.22
CA VAL A 478 -8.17 8.25 -15.83
C VAL A 478 -9.63 8.63 -16.06
N ASP A 479 -10.36 7.82 -16.80
CA ASP A 479 -11.82 7.87 -16.92
C ASP A 479 -12.38 6.60 -16.27
N ALA A 480 -12.99 6.74 -15.09
CA ALA A 480 -13.57 5.65 -14.32
C ALA A 480 -15.07 5.88 -14.11
N GLN A 481 -15.87 4.82 -14.32
CA GLN A 481 -17.31 4.90 -14.14
C GLN A 481 -17.90 3.58 -13.61
N TYR A 482 -18.99 3.70 -12.88
CA TYR A 482 -19.85 2.57 -12.58
C TYR A 482 -20.63 2.17 -13.84
N ASP A 483 -20.48 0.93 -14.29
CA ASP A 483 -21.30 0.38 -15.37
C ASP A 483 -22.61 -0.18 -14.80
N GLU A 484 -22.55 -0.78 -13.60
CA GLU A 484 -23.67 -1.37 -12.90
C GLU A 484 -23.48 -1.19 -11.38
N PHE A 485 -24.24 -0.27 -10.81
CA PHE A 485 -24.31 -0.03 -9.38
C PHE A 485 -25.63 0.58 -8.98
N THR A 486 -26.27 0.00 -7.97
CA THR A 486 -27.51 0.52 -7.38
C THR A 486 -27.27 0.76 -5.89
N GLU A 487 -27.42 2.01 -5.46
CA GLU A 487 -27.26 2.46 -4.09
C GLU A 487 -28.62 2.62 -3.41
N ASN A 488 -28.76 2.17 -2.16
CA ASN A 488 -29.96 2.43 -1.38
C ASN A 488 -29.85 3.80 -0.71
N VAL A 489 -30.68 4.74 -1.11
CA VAL A 489 -30.73 6.10 -0.55
C VAL A 489 -32.07 6.30 0.15
N GLY A 490 -32.07 6.27 1.50
CA GLY A 490 -33.29 6.45 2.29
C GLY A 490 -34.36 5.38 2.03
N GLY A 491 -33.97 4.14 1.73
CA GLY A 491 -34.88 3.04 1.41
C GLY A 491 -35.26 2.93 -0.08
N VAL A 492 -34.73 3.82 -0.92
CA VAL A 492 -35.01 3.83 -2.38
C VAL A 492 -33.75 3.38 -3.12
N ALA A 493 -33.92 2.43 -4.04
CA ALA A 493 -32.85 1.96 -4.92
C ALA A 493 -32.60 3.00 -6.03
N VAL A 494 -31.39 3.58 -6.05
CA VAL A 494 -30.99 4.63 -7.01
C VAL A 494 -29.82 4.15 -7.84
N SER A 495 -29.96 4.11 -9.16
CA SER A 495 -28.88 3.73 -10.07
C SER A 495 -27.77 4.79 -10.07
N ARG A 496 -26.50 4.31 -10.01
CA ARG A 496 -25.29 5.11 -10.13
C ARG A 496 -24.56 4.88 -11.45
N LYS A 497 -25.19 4.21 -12.40
CA LYS A 497 -24.61 3.96 -13.73
C LYS A 497 -24.12 5.25 -14.38
N GLY A 498 -22.89 5.22 -14.92
CA GLY A 498 -22.23 6.36 -15.55
C GLY A 498 -21.67 7.39 -14.57
N LYS A 499 -21.77 7.18 -13.25
CA LYS A 499 -21.15 8.03 -12.24
C LYS A 499 -19.71 7.61 -11.97
N THR A 500 -18.86 8.60 -11.71
CA THR A 500 -17.46 8.38 -11.31
C THR A 500 -17.40 7.92 -9.85
N PRO A 501 -16.61 6.88 -9.52
CA PRO A 501 -16.36 6.49 -8.13
C PRO A 501 -15.71 7.62 -7.32
N PRO A 502 -16.05 7.76 -6.02
CA PRO A 502 -15.43 8.77 -5.16
C PRO A 502 -13.91 8.63 -5.08
N ASN A 503 -13.22 9.75 -4.84
CA ASN A 503 -11.76 9.84 -4.67
C ASN A 503 -10.94 9.39 -5.90
N VAL A 504 -11.52 9.31 -7.07
CA VAL A 504 -10.80 9.01 -8.31
C VAL A 504 -10.52 10.31 -9.07
N PRO A 505 -9.26 10.81 -9.10
CA PRO A 505 -8.91 11.98 -9.88
C PRO A 505 -8.83 11.62 -11.38
N GLU A 506 -9.36 12.50 -12.21
CA GLU A 506 -9.23 12.34 -13.67
C GLU A 506 -7.79 12.54 -14.14
N ARG A 507 -7.04 13.42 -13.47
CA ARG A 507 -5.65 13.77 -13.85
C ARG A 507 -4.77 13.87 -12.62
N VAL A 508 -3.62 13.20 -12.70
CA VAL A 508 -2.53 13.32 -11.72
C VAL A 508 -1.23 13.55 -12.48
N GLY A 509 -0.45 14.53 -12.04
CA GLY A 509 0.85 14.82 -12.62
C GLY A 509 1.89 15.12 -11.55
N ASN A 510 3.10 14.62 -11.74
CA ASN A 510 4.24 14.91 -10.89
C ASN A 510 5.42 15.31 -11.77
N LEU A 511 6.21 16.29 -11.32
CA LEU A 511 7.40 16.78 -11.97
C LEU A 511 8.50 17.00 -10.94
N TRP A 512 9.71 16.56 -11.25
CA TRP A 512 10.93 16.81 -10.48
C TRP A 512 11.99 17.40 -11.40
N LEU A 513 12.63 18.46 -10.97
CA LEU A 513 13.78 19.05 -11.62
C LEU A 513 14.94 19.06 -10.64
N THR A 514 16.04 18.40 -11.00
CA THR A 514 17.25 18.32 -10.18
C THR A 514 18.42 18.93 -10.93
N TYR A 515 19.16 19.82 -10.25
CA TYR A 515 20.31 20.51 -10.82
C TYR A 515 21.57 20.33 -9.98
N ASP A 516 22.64 19.86 -10.61
CA ASP A 516 23.98 19.75 -10.03
C ASP A 516 24.72 21.07 -10.25
N PHE A 517 24.78 21.94 -9.24
CA PHE A 517 25.50 23.23 -9.31
C PHE A 517 26.98 23.00 -9.51
N ASP A 518 27.55 22.13 -8.71
CA ASP A 518 28.92 21.66 -8.75
C ASP A 518 29.00 20.24 -8.11
N PRO A 519 30.20 19.60 -8.00
CA PRO A 519 30.32 18.27 -7.40
C PRO A 519 29.85 18.16 -5.94
N ALA A 520 29.78 19.28 -5.20
CA ALA A 520 29.38 19.30 -3.79
C ALA A 520 27.90 19.67 -3.61
N TRP A 521 27.33 20.50 -4.47
CA TRP A 521 25.99 21.04 -4.32
C TRP A 521 25.01 20.54 -5.37
N GLN A 522 23.89 20.02 -4.92
CA GLN A 522 22.75 19.61 -5.74
C GLN A 522 21.46 20.21 -5.15
N GLY A 523 20.58 20.68 -5.98
CA GLY A 523 19.28 21.18 -5.55
C GLY A 523 18.18 20.79 -6.51
N GLY A 524 16.94 20.88 -6.06
CA GLY A 524 15.82 20.56 -6.92
C GLY A 524 14.50 21.15 -6.44
N VAL A 525 13.54 21.13 -7.35
CA VAL A 525 12.15 21.51 -7.11
C VAL A 525 11.25 20.40 -7.61
N ASP A 526 10.12 20.22 -6.94
CA ASP A 526 9.08 19.30 -7.34
C ASP A 526 7.71 19.94 -7.31
N ALA A 527 6.80 19.40 -8.12
CA ALA A 527 5.40 19.79 -8.16
C ALA A 527 4.52 18.54 -8.31
N ARG A 528 3.42 18.49 -7.56
CA ARG A 528 2.37 17.48 -7.67
C ARG A 528 1.03 18.16 -7.89
N TYR A 529 0.37 17.82 -8.98
CA TYR A 529 -0.99 18.22 -9.31
C TYR A 529 -1.95 17.04 -9.20
N VAL A 530 -3.12 17.27 -8.58
CA VAL A 530 -4.24 16.33 -8.55
C VAL A 530 -5.51 17.11 -8.92
N SER A 531 -6.25 16.61 -9.92
CA SER A 531 -7.53 17.21 -10.31
C SER A 531 -8.59 17.04 -9.23
N SER A 532 -9.71 17.77 -9.34
CA SER A 532 -10.87 17.58 -8.47
C SER A 532 -11.37 16.13 -8.52
N VAL A 533 -11.94 15.67 -7.40
CA VAL A 533 -12.53 14.34 -7.26
C VAL A 533 -13.96 14.45 -6.73
N TYR A 534 -14.81 13.50 -7.09
CA TYR A 534 -16.10 13.40 -6.44
C TYR A 534 -15.96 12.82 -5.04
N ALA A 535 -16.78 13.31 -4.11
CA ALA A 535 -16.77 12.89 -2.72
C ALA A 535 -17.91 11.90 -2.39
N ASN A 536 -18.84 11.66 -3.33
CA ASN A 536 -19.94 10.71 -3.18
C ASN A 536 -20.29 10.02 -4.49
N ASN A 537 -20.96 8.86 -4.40
CA ASN A 537 -21.39 8.06 -5.57
C ASN A 537 -22.39 8.78 -6.47
N ALA A 538 -23.11 9.76 -5.95
CA ALA A 538 -24.08 10.56 -6.73
C ALA A 538 -23.42 11.63 -7.62
N ASN A 539 -22.14 11.92 -7.39
CA ASN A 539 -21.37 13.01 -8.02
C ASN A 539 -22.00 14.39 -7.81
N THR A 540 -22.62 14.63 -6.65
CA THR A 540 -23.30 15.88 -6.32
C THR A 540 -22.42 16.87 -5.55
N TRP A 541 -21.30 16.44 -5.01
CA TRP A 541 -20.30 17.29 -4.40
C TRP A 541 -18.89 16.76 -4.69
N HIS A 542 -17.92 17.66 -4.78
CA HIS A 542 -16.56 17.35 -5.17
C HIS A 542 -15.54 18.10 -4.31
N VAL A 543 -14.37 17.51 -4.21
CA VAL A 543 -13.18 18.07 -3.57
C VAL A 543 -12.44 18.89 -4.62
N PRO A 544 -12.01 20.13 -4.32
CA PRO A 544 -11.21 20.93 -5.24
C PRO A 544 -9.91 20.26 -5.65
N SER A 545 -9.41 20.60 -6.85
CA SER A 545 -8.06 20.27 -7.28
C SER A 545 -7.01 21.00 -6.44
N TYR A 546 -5.80 20.46 -6.37
CA TYR A 546 -4.69 21.11 -5.70
C TYR A 546 -3.37 20.91 -6.43
N THR A 547 -2.42 21.84 -6.16
CA THR A 547 -1.03 21.70 -6.55
C THR A 547 -0.15 22.00 -5.35
N VAL A 548 0.77 21.09 -5.04
CA VAL A 548 1.77 21.28 -3.99
C VAL A 548 3.15 21.28 -4.60
N TYR A 549 4.01 22.14 -4.07
CA TYR A 549 5.40 22.29 -4.49
C TYR A 549 6.34 21.92 -3.38
N GLY A 550 7.48 21.32 -3.75
CA GLY A 550 8.58 21.04 -2.85
C GLY A 550 9.90 21.56 -3.38
N THR A 551 10.89 21.62 -2.51
CA THR A 551 12.28 21.95 -2.88
C THR A 551 13.24 21.29 -1.92
N PHE A 552 14.46 21.02 -2.41
CA PHE A 552 15.55 20.55 -1.57
C PHE A 552 16.89 21.16 -2.01
N LEU A 553 17.82 21.20 -1.06
CA LEU A 553 19.21 21.52 -1.30
C LEU A 553 20.07 20.51 -0.54
N SER A 554 20.96 19.83 -1.26
CA SER A 554 21.90 18.86 -0.73
C SER A 554 23.34 19.36 -0.85
N TYR A 555 24.10 19.18 0.20
CA TYR A 555 25.53 19.45 0.26
C TYR A 555 26.29 18.16 0.57
N ARG A 556 27.22 17.79 -0.30
CA ARG A 556 28.17 16.70 -0.08
C ARG A 556 29.36 17.23 0.70
N LEU A 557 29.41 16.93 2.02
CA LEU A 557 30.47 17.38 2.92
C LEU A 557 31.80 16.72 2.55
N ASP A 558 31.76 15.43 2.26
CA ASP A 558 32.86 14.60 1.77
C ASP A 558 32.31 13.45 0.89
N GLU A 559 33.15 12.47 0.52
CA GLU A 559 32.75 11.34 -0.34
C GLU A 559 31.70 10.44 0.32
N ARG A 560 31.56 10.50 1.64
CA ARG A 560 30.74 9.60 2.48
C ARG A 560 29.50 10.29 3.04
N THR A 561 29.56 11.60 3.25
CA THR A 561 28.57 12.35 4.04
C THR A 561 27.83 13.38 3.19
N ARG A 562 26.50 13.31 3.26
CA ARG A 562 25.58 14.25 2.61
C ARG A 562 24.66 14.89 3.65
N ILE A 563 24.47 16.20 3.52
CA ILE A 563 23.52 16.99 4.31
C ILE A 563 22.44 17.47 3.36
N THR A 564 21.17 17.25 3.68
CA THR A 564 20.04 17.68 2.82
C THR A 564 19.02 18.45 3.64
N GLY A 565 18.75 19.68 3.19
CA GLY A 565 17.59 20.46 3.64
C GLY A 565 16.44 20.31 2.65
N ARG A 566 15.23 20.11 3.13
CA ARG A 566 14.02 19.95 2.31
C ARG A 566 12.87 20.79 2.84
N VAL A 567 12.08 21.35 1.93
CA VAL A 567 10.80 21.99 2.23
C VAL A 567 9.72 21.30 1.42
N ARG A 568 8.69 20.79 2.07
CA ARG A 568 7.51 20.21 1.44
C ARG A 568 6.34 21.20 1.56
N ASN A 569 5.42 21.18 0.60
CA ASN A 569 4.30 22.12 0.52
C ASN A 569 4.78 23.57 0.71
N LEU A 570 5.69 24.02 -0.17
CA LEU A 570 6.38 25.30 -0.09
C LEU A 570 5.43 26.51 0.02
N THR A 571 4.27 26.43 -0.59
CA THR A 571 3.24 27.48 -0.59
C THR A 571 2.29 27.43 0.60
N ASP A 572 2.41 26.43 1.47
CA ASP A 572 1.48 26.13 2.60
C ASP A 572 0.03 25.98 2.11
N GLU A 573 -0.16 25.32 0.95
CA GLU A 573 -1.50 25.04 0.42
C GLU A 573 -2.29 24.17 1.39
N VAL A 574 -3.53 24.57 1.67
CA VAL A 574 -4.46 23.79 2.52
C VAL A 574 -5.45 23.09 1.60
N TYR A 575 -5.33 21.78 1.50
CA TYR A 575 -6.10 20.94 0.58
C TYR A 575 -6.64 19.71 1.29
N ALA A 576 -7.72 19.13 0.74
CA ALA A 576 -8.22 17.83 1.16
C ALA A 576 -7.55 16.75 0.32
N ARG A 577 -6.82 15.85 0.99
CA ARG A 577 -6.11 14.73 0.35
C ARG A 577 -7.04 13.59 0.01
N PHE A 578 -8.03 13.35 0.85
CA PHE A 578 -8.95 12.22 0.76
C PHE A 578 -10.24 12.54 1.51
N VAL A 579 -11.37 12.03 1.04
CA VAL A 579 -12.68 12.10 1.72
C VAL A 579 -13.14 10.71 2.07
N GLN A 580 -13.53 10.50 3.32
CA GLN A 580 -14.18 9.27 3.76
C GLN A 580 -15.66 9.22 3.32
N SER A 581 -16.26 8.05 3.40
CA SER A 581 -17.69 7.83 3.16
C SER A 581 -18.62 8.60 4.12
N THR A 582 -18.18 8.86 5.35
CA THR A 582 -18.79 9.85 6.25
C THR A 582 -18.26 11.24 5.87
N PRO A 583 -18.97 12.34 6.21
CA PRO A 583 -18.54 13.68 5.81
C PRO A 583 -17.30 14.15 6.57
N LEU A 584 -16.22 13.42 6.39
CA LEU A 584 -14.86 13.68 6.90
C LEU A 584 -13.90 13.77 5.75
N TYR A 585 -12.97 14.72 5.80
CA TYR A 585 -11.84 14.81 4.89
C TYR A 585 -10.52 14.86 5.65
N TYR A 586 -9.48 14.29 5.04
CA TYR A 586 -8.12 14.40 5.56
C TYR A 586 -7.45 15.63 4.94
N VAL A 587 -7.06 16.57 5.79
CA VAL A 587 -6.25 17.71 5.37
C VAL A 587 -4.87 17.22 4.96
N GLY A 588 -4.34 17.73 3.85
CA GLY A 588 -2.96 17.49 3.43
C GLY A 588 -1.96 18.14 4.39
N ASP A 589 -0.74 17.59 4.42
CA ASP A 589 0.31 18.09 5.29
C ASP A 589 0.61 19.56 4.98
N PRO A 590 0.75 20.42 6.01
CA PRO A 590 1.14 21.81 5.84
C PRO A 590 2.59 21.92 5.36
N ARG A 591 3.08 23.16 5.17
CA ARG A 591 4.50 23.35 4.90
C ARG A 591 5.35 22.78 6.02
N THR A 592 6.29 21.91 5.67
CA THR A 592 7.23 21.27 6.58
C THR A 592 8.66 21.52 6.13
N PHE A 593 9.56 21.63 7.10
CA PHE A 593 11.00 21.75 6.92
C PHE A 593 11.67 20.51 7.50
N GLU A 594 12.70 20.03 6.83
CA GLU A 594 13.45 18.84 7.22
C GLU A 594 14.94 19.07 6.96
N LEU A 595 15.78 18.65 7.90
CA LEU A 595 17.22 18.57 7.74
C LEU A 595 17.66 17.13 8.01
N SER A 596 18.42 16.55 7.10
CA SER A 596 18.97 15.20 7.26
C SER A 596 20.48 15.18 7.01
N VAL A 597 21.16 14.33 7.77
CA VAL A 597 22.58 13.99 7.57
C VAL A 597 22.63 12.49 7.36
N GLN A 598 23.19 12.07 6.25
CA GLN A 598 23.40 10.68 5.91
C GLN A 598 24.88 10.44 5.62
N THR A 599 25.43 9.36 6.18
CA THR A 599 26.83 8.99 5.99
C THR A 599 26.95 7.49 5.71
N ARG A 600 27.99 7.11 4.93
CA ARG A 600 28.32 5.71 4.65
C ARG A 600 29.84 5.52 4.70
N PHE A 601 30.29 4.55 5.51
CA PHE A 601 31.70 4.24 5.77
C PHE A 601 32.12 2.91 5.13
#